data_f68f08f1208c77319c203ef07ac80eb8
#
_entry.id   f68f08f1208c77319c203ef07ac80eb8
#
_cell.length_a   1.000
_cell.length_b   1.000
_cell.length_c   1.000
_cell.angle_alpha   90.00
_cell.angle_beta   90.00
_cell.angle_gamma   90.00
#
_symmetry.space_group_name_H-M   'P 1'
#
loop_
_entity.id
_entity.type
_entity.pdbx_description
1 polymer ?
#
loop_
_entity_poly.entity_id
_entity_poly.type
_entity_poly.pdbx_seq_one_letter_code
_entity_poly.pdbx_strand_id
1 'polypeptide(L)'
;MRKPTVDYRDFSLRKLNDPRFSHLKLLGGWLVYFAMYLITEYLNPNNSGTAVSCSLDYKIPFLEIFVIPYVGWYLLIALSLLYFALYNVENFKRLQIFIIVTQVAAMIIYITFPNFQPLRPDVYPRDNFLTDIVALLQTADTNSNVCPSLHVAYSIGIASIWLKEKDAKWWIKTLIVIFCILVCLSTAFIKQHSVIDGLVAIPVCILAEGISCFGYWKEKFKK
;
A
#
# COMPACT_ATOMS: atom_id res chain seq x y z
N MET A 1 25.65 14.43 -7.16
CA MET A 1 24.74 13.27 -6.99
C MET A 1 25.07 12.58 -5.67
N ARG A 2 24.07 12.19 -4.89
CA ARG A 2 24.27 11.39 -3.67
C ARG A 2 24.80 10.00 -4.07
N LYS A 3 25.84 9.52 -3.39
CA LYS A 3 26.35 8.15 -3.61
C LYS A 3 25.43 7.15 -2.89
N PRO A 4 25.15 5.98 -3.49
CA PRO A 4 24.44 4.91 -2.81
C PRO A 4 25.13 4.52 -1.49
N THR A 5 24.33 4.20 -0.47
CA THR A 5 24.84 3.72 0.84
C THR A 5 25.31 2.28 0.76
N VAL A 6 24.76 1.51 -0.17
CA VAL A 6 25.12 0.10 -0.41
C VAL A 6 25.55 -0.05 -1.85
N ASP A 7 26.69 -0.71 -2.05
CA ASP A 7 27.16 -1.10 -3.38
C ASP A 7 26.61 -2.49 -3.71
N TYR A 8 25.68 -2.53 -4.67
CA TYR A 8 25.01 -3.76 -5.11
C TYR A 8 25.69 -4.45 -6.28
N ARG A 9 26.83 -3.94 -6.80
CA ARG A 9 27.50 -4.54 -7.97
C ARG A 9 27.94 -5.99 -7.72
N ASP A 10 28.28 -6.32 -6.47
CA ASP A 10 28.66 -7.68 -6.06
C ASP A 10 27.49 -8.51 -5.52
N PHE A 11 26.25 -8.01 -5.64
CA PHE A 11 25.10 -8.72 -5.12
C PHE A 11 24.84 -10.02 -5.87
N SER A 12 24.55 -11.07 -5.10
CA SER A 12 23.99 -12.33 -5.59
C SER A 12 23.08 -12.93 -4.52
N LEU A 13 22.14 -13.78 -4.91
CA LEU A 13 21.21 -14.43 -3.96
C LEU A 13 21.97 -15.24 -2.88
N ARG A 14 23.12 -15.79 -3.20
CA ARG A 14 23.96 -16.52 -2.23
C ARG A 14 24.54 -15.61 -1.13
N LYS A 15 24.63 -14.30 -1.40
CA LYS A 15 25.14 -13.28 -0.46
C LYS A 15 24.05 -12.61 0.37
N LEU A 16 22.81 -13.08 0.35
CA LEU A 16 21.72 -12.53 1.17
C LEU A 16 21.98 -12.59 2.69
N ASN A 17 22.90 -13.44 3.14
CA ASN A 17 23.34 -13.50 4.53
C ASN A 17 24.45 -12.49 4.86
N ASP A 18 25.07 -11.86 3.86
CA ASP A 18 26.04 -10.77 4.08
C ASP A 18 25.31 -9.59 4.74
N PRO A 19 25.86 -9.00 5.82
CA PRO A 19 25.27 -7.84 6.51
C PRO A 19 24.91 -6.69 5.58
N ARG A 20 25.66 -6.50 4.49
CA ARG A 20 25.40 -5.45 3.48
C ARG A 20 24.06 -5.63 2.75
N PHE A 21 23.63 -6.89 2.54
CA PHE A 21 22.46 -7.24 1.73
C PHE A 21 21.32 -7.86 2.53
N SER A 22 21.54 -8.14 3.82
CA SER A 22 20.59 -8.85 4.69
C SER A 22 19.22 -8.19 4.81
N HIS A 23 19.14 -6.86 4.63
CA HIS A 23 17.89 -6.11 4.63
C HIS A 23 16.97 -6.50 3.46
N LEU A 24 17.52 -6.99 2.34
CA LEU A 24 16.72 -7.46 1.19
C LEU A 24 15.90 -8.72 1.50
N LYS A 25 16.22 -9.45 2.57
CA LYS A 25 15.41 -10.59 3.03
C LYS A 25 13.97 -10.18 3.36
N LEU A 26 13.77 -8.94 3.80
CA LEU A 26 12.45 -8.41 4.08
C LEU A 26 11.53 -8.41 2.84
N LEU A 27 12.10 -8.38 1.62
CA LEU A 27 11.33 -8.54 0.39
C LEU A 27 10.66 -9.91 0.28
N GLY A 28 11.16 -10.92 1.01
CA GLY A 28 10.50 -12.23 1.11
C GLY A 28 9.09 -12.16 1.69
N GLY A 29 8.77 -11.11 2.46
CA GLY A 29 7.41 -10.86 2.94
C GLY A 29 6.38 -10.73 1.82
N TRP A 30 6.77 -10.21 0.65
CA TRP A 30 5.90 -10.13 -0.51
C TRP A 30 5.50 -11.50 -1.06
N LEU A 31 6.43 -12.47 -1.06
CA LEU A 31 6.12 -13.84 -1.50
C LEU A 31 5.08 -14.49 -0.59
N VAL A 32 5.25 -14.31 0.73
CA VAL A 32 4.30 -14.79 1.72
C VAL A 32 2.95 -14.10 1.55
N TYR A 33 2.95 -12.78 1.38
CA TYR A 33 1.74 -12.00 1.15
C TYR A 33 0.97 -12.48 -0.09
N PHE A 34 1.64 -12.61 -1.25
CA PHE A 34 0.98 -13.05 -2.47
C PHE A 34 0.42 -14.46 -2.35
N ALA A 35 1.14 -15.39 -1.69
CA ALA A 35 0.61 -16.71 -1.42
C ALA A 35 -0.64 -16.67 -0.55
N MET A 36 -0.62 -15.89 0.54
CA MET A 36 -1.78 -15.72 1.42
C MET A 36 -2.94 -15.00 0.72
N TYR A 37 -2.65 -13.99 -0.11
CA TYR A 37 -3.66 -13.30 -0.90
C TYR A 37 -4.39 -14.27 -1.83
N LEU A 38 -3.68 -15.10 -2.59
CA LEU A 38 -4.30 -16.11 -3.45
C LEU A 38 -5.15 -17.11 -2.67
N ILE A 39 -4.70 -17.49 -1.47
CA ILE A 39 -5.48 -18.38 -0.58
C ILE A 39 -6.75 -17.66 -0.13
N THR A 40 -6.69 -16.41 0.31
CA THR A 40 -7.87 -15.66 0.75
C THR A 40 -8.85 -15.38 -0.39
N GLU A 41 -8.38 -15.12 -1.60
CA GLU A 41 -9.24 -14.98 -2.79
C GLU A 41 -9.95 -16.30 -3.13
N TYR A 42 -9.26 -17.43 -2.99
CA TYR A 42 -9.87 -18.74 -3.19
C TYR A 42 -10.94 -19.07 -2.13
N LEU A 43 -10.68 -18.72 -0.85
CA LEU A 43 -11.59 -18.96 0.25
C LEU A 43 -12.80 -18.01 0.25
N ASN A 44 -12.60 -16.78 -0.21
CA ASN A 44 -13.59 -15.70 -0.21
C ASN A 44 -13.84 -15.21 -1.65
N PRO A 45 -14.58 -15.98 -2.48
CA PRO A 45 -14.90 -15.55 -3.83
C PRO A 45 -15.74 -14.26 -3.83
N ASN A 46 -15.95 -13.67 -5.01
CA ASN A 46 -16.69 -12.43 -5.18
C ASN A 46 -18.00 -12.38 -4.37
N ASN A 47 -18.25 -11.26 -3.71
CA ASN A 47 -19.41 -11.02 -2.83
C ASN A 47 -19.47 -11.93 -1.58
N SER A 48 -18.34 -12.48 -1.14
CA SER A 48 -18.29 -13.30 0.07
C SER A 48 -18.20 -12.46 1.33
N GLY A 49 -18.98 -12.82 2.34
CA GLY A 49 -18.92 -12.24 3.68
C GLY A 49 -19.82 -11.01 3.87
N THR A 50 -19.34 -10.05 4.64
CA THR A 50 -20.11 -8.87 5.02
C THR A 50 -19.91 -7.72 4.03
N ALA A 51 -21.00 -7.15 3.53
CA ALA A 51 -20.94 -5.95 2.70
C ALA A 51 -20.44 -4.75 3.50
N VAL A 52 -19.36 -4.11 3.02
CA VAL A 52 -18.78 -2.91 3.63
C VAL A 52 -19.07 -1.71 2.73
N SER A 53 -19.95 -0.84 3.19
CA SER A 53 -20.26 0.44 2.52
C SER A 53 -20.91 1.41 3.50
N CYS A 54 -20.91 2.70 3.16
CA CYS A 54 -21.60 3.73 3.92
C CYS A 54 -22.33 4.70 2.97
N SER A 55 -23.19 5.53 3.54
CA SER A 55 -23.97 6.51 2.75
C SER A 55 -23.11 7.51 1.97
N LEU A 56 -21.88 7.76 2.41
CA LEU A 56 -20.94 8.64 1.71
C LEU A 56 -20.45 8.03 0.41
N ASP A 57 -20.24 6.71 0.36
CA ASP A 57 -19.76 6.01 -0.83
C ASP A 57 -20.68 6.21 -2.05
N TYR A 58 -21.99 6.28 -1.81
CA TYR A 58 -22.99 6.49 -2.86
C TYR A 58 -23.10 7.96 -3.32
N LYS A 59 -22.58 8.90 -2.50
CA LYS A 59 -22.50 10.33 -2.87
C LYS A 59 -21.23 10.66 -3.65
N ILE A 60 -20.17 9.86 -3.49
CA ILE A 60 -18.93 10.03 -4.24
C ILE A 60 -19.19 9.61 -5.70
N PRO A 61 -18.96 10.48 -6.70
CA PRO A 61 -19.15 10.11 -8.10
C PRO A 61 -18.08 9.11 -8.57
N PHE A 62 -18.40 8.31 -9.58
CA PHE A 62 -17.40 7.54 -10.31
C PHE A 62 -16.59 8.48 -11.22
N LEU A 63 -15.26 8.47 -11.07
CA LEU A 63 -14.34 9.29 -11.86
C LEU A 63 -13.17 8.43 -12.33
N GLU A 64 -13.22 7.98 -13.58
CA GLU A 64 -12.23 7.09 -14.19
C GLU A 64 -10.82 7.67 -14.24
N ILE A 65 -10.67 9.02 -14.27
CA ILE A 65 -9.36 9.68 -14.26
C ILE A 65 -8.50 9.28 -13.04
N PHE A 66 -9.13 8.92 -11.94
CA PHE A 66 -8.45 8.46 -10.73
C PHE A 66 -7.83 7.07 -10.87
N VAL A 67 -8.05 6.37 -11.98
CA VAL A 67 -7.28 5.14 -12.28
C VAL A 67 -5.78 5.43 -12.43
N ILE A 68 -5.42 6.64 -12.85
CA ILE A 68 -4.02 7.04 -13.02
C ILE A 68 -3.25 6.99 -11.69
N PRO A 69 -3.64 7.70 -10.62
CA PRO A 69 -2.97 7.56 -9.33
C PRO A 69 -3.13 6.16 -8.72
N TYR A 70 -4.24 5.46 -8.96
CA TYR A 70 -4.45 4.09 -8.49
C TYR A 70 -3.40 3.13 -9.04
N VAL A 71 -3.21 3.09 -10.36
CA VAL A 71 -2.17 2.27 -11.00
C VAL A 71 -0.77 2.78 -10.67
N GLY A 72 -0.59 4.09 -10.62
CA GLY A 72 0.67 4.74 -10.24
C GLY A 72 1.17 4.36 -8.84
N TRP A 73 0.28 3.88 -7.97
CA TRP A 73 0.62 3.39 -6.64
C TRP A 73 1.63 2.22 -6.67
N TYR A 74 1.51 1.29 -7.62
CA TYR A 74 2.48 0.20 -7.77
C TYR A 74 3.88 0.75 -8.06
N LEU A 75 3.96 1.76 -8.93
CA LEU A 75 5.23 2.41 -9.25
C LEU A 75 5.77 3.20 -8.04
N LEU A 76 4.91 3.87 -7.29
CA LEU A 76 5.29 4.60 -6.08
C LEU A 76 5.92 3.67 -5.03
N ILE A 77 5.34 2.48 -4.80
CA ILE A 77 5.90 1.46 -3.90
C ILE A 77 7.28 1.03 -4.39
N ALA A 78 7.37 0.61 -5.66
CA ALA A 78 8.61 0.11 -6.25
C ALA A 78 9.74 1.15 -6.18
N LEU A 79 9.46 2.40 -6.58
CA LEU A 79 10.43 3.49 -6.57
C LEU A 79 10.82 3.89 -5.14
N SER A 80 9.89 3.89 -4.19
CA SER A 80 10.19 4.20 -2.78
C SER A 80 11.10 3.14 -2.16
N LEU A 81 10.79 1.86 -2.36
CA LEU A 81 11.62 0.76 -1.88
C LEU A 81 13.00 0.77 -2.54
N LEU A 82 13.07 0.99 -3.85
CA LEU A 82 14.33 1.09 -4.58
C LEU A 82 15.17 2.28 -4.08
N TYR A 83 14.57 3.46 -3.94
CA TYR A 83 15.26 4.63 -3.43
C TYR A 83 15.84 4.38 -2.04
N PHE A 84 15.05 3.85 -1.12
CA PHE A 84 15.54 3.59 0.24
C PHE A 84 16.55 2.45 0.29
N ALA A 85 16.41 1.40 -0.51
CA ALA A 85 17.41 0.36 -0.63
C ALA A 85 18.77 0.92 -1.05
N LEU A 86 18.79 1.86 -2.00
CA LEU A 86 20.01 2.48 -2.51
C LEU A 86 20.59 3.54 -1.56
N TYR A 87 19.76 4.37 -0.94
CA TYR A 87 20.21 5.60 -0.29
C TYR A 87 19.96 5.65 1.22
N ASN A 88 19.07 4.81 1.77
CA ASN A 88 18.78 4.80 3.21
C ASN A 88 18.21 3.45 3.66
N VAL A 89 19.09 2.50 3.94
CA VAL A 89 18.73 1.12 4.35
C VAL A 89 17.83 1.09 5.59
N GLU A 90 17.99 2.04 6.51
CA GLU A 90 17.15 2.10 7.70
C GLU A 90 15.70 2.45 7.34
N ASN A 91 15.49 3.43 6.46
CA ASN A 91 14.14 3.76 5.97
C ASN A 91 13.59 2.66 5.05
N PHE A 92 14.43 1.93 4.31
CA PHE A 92 14.00 0.72 3.61
C PHE A 92 13.41 -0.31 4.57
N LYS A 93 14.13 -0.63 5.66
CA LYS A 93 13.66 -1.57 6.69
C LYS A 93 12.36 -1.10 7.32
N ARG A 94 12.27 0.18 7.71
CA ARG A 94 11.06 0.77 8.28
C ARG A 94 9.87 0.62 7.35
N LEU A 95 10.01 1.02 6.09
CA LEU A 95 8.93 0.90 5.10
C LEU A 95 8.53 -0.56 4.89
N GLN A 96 9.49 -1.45 4.74
CA GLN A 96 9.21 -2.85 4.49
C GLN A 96 8.56 -3.54 5.69
N ILE A 97 8.98 -3.22 6.93
CA ILE A 97 8.33 -3.72 8.15
C ILE A 97 6.92 -3.15 8.27
N PHE A 98 6.72 -1.86 7.98
CA PHE A 98 5.38 -1.25 7.95
C PHE A 98 4.45 -2.02 6.99
N ILE A 99 4.91 -2.27 5.77
CA ILE A 99 4.17 -3.04 4.76
C ILE A 99 3.84 -4.45 5.28
N ILE A 100 4.82 -5.17 5.82
CA ILE A 100 4.60 -6.53 6.35
C ILE A 100 3.57 -6.53 7.48
N VAL A 101 3.65 -5.59 8.42
CA VAL A 101 2.69 -5.50 9.54
C VAL A 101 1.28 -5.24 9.03
N THR A 102 1.12 -4.32 8.07
CA THR A 102 -0.21 -4.03 7.48
C THR A 102 -0.73 -5.20 6.66
N GLN A 103 0.12 -5.93 5.93
CA GLN A 103 -0.25 -7.16 5.22
C GLN A 103 -0.76 -8.23 6.19
N VAL A 104 0.01 -8.51 7.25
CA VAL A 104 -0.37 -9.52 8.25
C VAL A 104 -1.69 -9.15 8.93
N ALA A 105 -1.86 -7.89 9.33
CA ALA A 105 -3.11 -7.43 9.94
C ALA A 105 -4.30 -7.55 8.98
N ALA A 106 -4.13 -7.15 7.71
CA ALA A 106 -5.16 -7.30 6.70
C ALA A 106 -5.53 -8.77 6.46
N MET A 107 -4.54 -9.67 6.31
CA MET A 107 -4.78 -11.10 6.12
C MET A 107 -5.54 -11.72 7.30
N ILE A 108 -5.20 -11.36 8.55
CA ILE A 108 -5.94 -11.81 9.73
C ILE A 108 -7.40 -11.35 9.63
N ILE A 109 -7.65 -10.09 9.27
CA ILE A 109 -9.01 -9.57 9.15
C ILE A 109 -9.76 -10.25 8.00
N TYR A 110 -9.17 -10.41 6.82
CA TYR A 110 -9.82 -11.06 5.68
C TYR A 110 -10.22 -12.51 5.95
N ILE A 111 -9.42 -13.23 6.75
CA ILE A 111 -9.72 -14.62 7.15
C ILE A 111 -10.79 -14.66 8.24
N THR A 112 -10.70 -13.78 9.25
CA THR A 112 -11.60 -13.82 10.42
C THR A 112 -12.91 -13.05 10.18
N PHE A 113 -12.89 -12.09 9.28
CA PHE A 113 -14.02 -11.25 8.89
C PHE A 113 -14.05 -11.07 7.37
N PRO A 114 -14.46 -12.11 6.62
CA PRO A 114 -14.64 -12.00 5.17
C PRO A 114 -15.57 -10.84 4.83
N ASN A 115 -15.16 -10.01 3.89
CA ASN A 115 -15.86 -8.78 3.55
C ASN A 115 -15.76 -8.46 2.07
N PHE A 116 -16.71 -7.68 1.56
CA PHE A 116 -16.73 -7.23 0.18
C PHE A 116 -17.35 -5.83 0.07
N GLN A 117 -17.08 -5.13 -1.02
CA GLN A 117 -17.73 -3.85 -1.32
C GLN A 117 -18.72 -4.00 -2.50
N PRO A 118 -19.97 -3.49 -2.36
CA PRO A 118 -20.99 -3.54 -3.39
C PRO A 118 -21.11 -2.22 -4.18
N LEU A 119 -19.98 -1.59 -4.52
CA LEU A 119 -19.97 -0.21 -5.04
C LEU A 119 -19.67 -0.13 -6.55
N ARG A 120 -19.23 -1.23 -7.16
CA ARG A 120 -18.88 -1.26 -8.58
C ARG A 120 -20.12 -1.02 -9.43
N PRO A 121 -20.07 -0.11 -10.42
CA PRO A 121 -21.21 0.14 -11.27
C PRO A 121 -21.45 -1.03 -12.23
N ASP A 122 -22.71 -1.42 -12.43
CA ASP A 122 -23.09 -2.41 -13.45
C ASP A 122 -22.85 -1.87 -14.87
N VAL A 123 -23.04 -0.55 -15.05
CA VAL A 123 -22.77 0.17 -16.29
C VAL A 123 -21.96 1.41 -15.97
N TYR A 124 -20.83 1.58 -16.64
CA TYR A 124 -19.99 2.75 -16.44
C TYR A 124 -20.63 4.01 -17.03
N PRO A 125 -20.55 5.16 -16.34
CA PRO A 125 -21.16 6.41 -16.79
C PRO A 125 -20.59 6.97 -18.10
N ARG A 126 -19.36 6.57 -18.45
CA ARG A 126 -18.64 7.03 -19.65
C ARG A 126 -17.90 5.85 -20.28
N ASP A 127 -17.83 5.86 -21.60
CA ASP A 127 -17.10 4.91 -22.42
C ASP A 127 -15.85 5.58 -22.98
N ASN A 128 -14.66 5.21 -22.42
CA ASN A 128 -13.37 5.74 -22.83
C ASN A 128 -12.24 4.83 -22.33
N PHE A 129 -11.03 5.04 -22.86
CA PHE A 129 -9.83 4.24 -22.54
C PHE A 129 -9.53 4.11 -21.03
N LEU A 130 -9.76 5.16 -20.22
CA LEU A 130 -9.53 5.07 -18.77
C LEU A 130 -10.58 4.20 -18.08
N THR A 131 -11.80 4.23 -18.55
CA THR A 131 -12.88 3.34 -18.08
C THR A 131 -12.55 1.88 -18.41
N ASP A 132 -11.98 1.61 -19.61
CA ASP A 132 -11.54 0.25 -19.98
C ASP A 132 -10.45 -0.26 -19.02
N ILE A 133 -9.51 0.62 -18.63
CA ILE A 133 -8.49 0.27 -17.62
C ILE A 133 -9.17 -0.05 -16.27
N VAL A 134 -10.16 0.74 -15.83
CA VAL A 134 -10.89 0.44 -14.58
C VAL A 134 -11.59 -0.90 -14.69
N ALA A 135 -12.27 -1.19 -15.80
CA ALA A 135 -12.96 -2.47 -16.03
C ALA A 135 -11.98 -3.65 -15.96
N LEU A 136 -10.82 -3.52 -16.61
CA LEU A 136 -9.77 -4.53 -16.55
C LEU A 136 -9.26 -4.77 -15.12
N LEU A 137 -9.00 -3.69 -14.38
CA LEU A 137 -8.60 -3.79 -12.97
C LEU A 137 -9.67 -4.48 -12.12
N GLN A 138 -10.93 -4.11 -12.30
CA GLN A 138 -12.05 -4.69 -11.55
C GLN A 138 -12.33 -6.15 -11.92
N THR A 139 -11.87 -6.60 -13.07
CA THR A 139 -11.89 -8.02 -13.47
C THR A 139 -10.74 -8.79 -12.83
N ALA A 140 -9.56 -8.17 -12.74
CA ALA A 140 -8.36 -8.80 -12.20
C ALA A 140 -8.31 -8.82 -10.67
N ASP A 141 -8.88 -7.83 -10.01
CA ASP A 141 -8.94 -7.64 -8.56
C ASP A 141 -10.41 -7.75 -8.11
N THR A 142 -10.73 -8.76 -7.30
CA THR A 142 -12.11 -9.02 -6.87
C THR A 142 -12.65 -7.88 -6.01
N ASN A 143 -13.95 -7.88 -5.72
CA ASN A 143 -14.53 -6.93 -4.78
C ASN A 143 -14.58 -7.45 -3.34
N SER A 144 -13.97 -8.61 -3.08
CA SER A 144 -13.84 -9.23 -1.76
C SER A 144 -12.51 -8.87 -1.10
N ASN A 145 -12.40 -9.10 0.22
CA ASN A 145 -11.18 -8.82 0.98
C ASN A 145 -10.69 -7.37 0.85
N VAL A 146 -11.61 -6.42 0.98
CA VAL A 146 -11.33 -4.99 0.73
C VAL A 146 -11.05 -4.18 1.99
N CYS A 147 -11.55 -4.61 3.15
CA CYS A 147 -11.40 -3.90 4.43
C CYS A 147 -10.47 -4.68 5.38
N PRO A 148 -9.34 -4.06 5.80
CA PRO A 148 -8.85 -2.70 5.55
C PRO A 148 -8.21 -2.52 4.16
N SER A 149 -8.25 -1.29 3.61
CA SER A 149 -7.61 -0.98 2.34
C SER A 149 -6.09 -0.95 2.45
N LEU A 150 -5.40 -1.85 1.74
CA LEU A 150 -3.93 -1.84 1.65
C LEU A 150 -3.40 -0.70 0.78
N HIS A 151 -4.19 -0.18 -0.18
CA HIS A 151 -3.84 1.02 -0.94
C HIS A 151 -3.68 2.22 -0.01
N VAL A 152 -4.64 2.42 0.89
CA VAL A 152 -4.58 3.48 1.91
C VAL A 152 -3.45 3.23 2.88
N ALA A 153 -3.31 2.00 3.39
CA ALA A 153 -2.30 1.66 4.38
C ALA A 153 -0.88 1.90 3.88
N TYR A 154 -0.53 1.41 2.68
CA TYR A 154 0.82 1.62 2.13
C TYR A 154 1.07 3.08 1.77
N SER A 155 0.06 3.80 1.29
CA SER A 155 0.19 5.23 1.01
C SER A 155 0.53 6.02 2.28
N ILE A 156 -0.12 5.71 3.42
CA ILE A 156 0.21 6.30 4.71
C ILE A 156 1.64 5.95 5.13
N GLY A 157 2.04 4.68 5.00
CA GLY A 157 3.40 4.24 5.33
C GLY A 157 4.47 4.91 4.48
N ILE A 158 4.27 4.97 3.17
CA ILE A 158 5.19 5.64 2.25
C ILE A 158 5.32 7.12 2.61
N ALA A 159 4.20 7.84 2.77
CA ALA A 159 4.21 9.25 3.16
C ALA A 159 4.96 9.46 4.50
N SER A 160 4.68 8.60 5.50
CA SER A 160 5.32 8.66 6.81
C SER A 160 6.84 8.49 6.72
N ILE A 161 7.34 7.49 5.99
CA ILE A 161 8.78 7.22 5.88
C ILE A 161 9.48 8.30 5.04
N TRP A 162 8.86 8.79 3.96
CA TRP A 162 9.42 9.90 3.19
C TRP A 162 9.51 11.20 3.99
N LEU A 163 8.55 11.50 4.84
CA LEU A 163 8.62 12.66 5.75
C LEU A 163 9.79 12.57 6.73
N LYS A 164 10.19 11.35 7.13
CA LYS A 164 11.35 11.08 7.99
C LYS A 164 12.69 11.07 7.25
N GLU A 165 12.69 11.01 5.91
CA GLU A 165 13.93 11.05 5.11
C GLU A 165 14.58 12.43 5.20
N LYS A 166 15.74 12.52 5.85
CA LYS A 166 16.40 13.80 6.13
C LYS A 166 17.02 14.44 4.88
N ASP A 167 17.50 13.61 3.97
CA ASP A 167 18.27 14.05 2.81
C ASP A 167 17.40 14.36 1.57
N ALA A 168 16.10 14.06 1.63
CA ALA A 168 15.18 14.41 0.56
C ALA A 168 14.78 15.88 0.64
N LYS A 169 14.79 16.55 -0.51
CA LYS A 169 14.32 17.93 -0.64
C LYS A 169 12.84 18.02 -0.25
N TRP A 170 12.45 19.12 0.38
CA TRP A 170 11.08 19.32 0.88
C TRP A 170 10.00 19.14 -0.21
N TRP A 171 10.27 19.67 -1.44
CA TRP A 171 9.31 19.58 -2.54
C TRP A 171 9.09 18.13 -3.02
N ILE A 172 10.12 17.25 -2.96
CA ILE A 172 9.97 15.82 -3.26
C ILE A 172 9.02 15.18 -2.25
N LYS A 173 9.21 15.45 -0.96
CA LYS A 173 8.34 14.96 0.11
C LYS A 173 6.90 15.41 -0.09
N THR A 174 6.71 16.68 -0.43
CA THR A 174 5.38 17.26 -0.69
C THR A 174 4.71 16.57 -1.87
N LEU A 175 5.42 16.37 -2.99
CA LEU A 175 4.87 15.67 -4.16
C LEU A 175 4.46 14.23 -3.83
N ILE A 176 5.28 13.51 -3.05
CA ILE A 176 4.96 12.14 -2.63
C ILE A 176 3.73 12.11 -1.73
N VAL A 177 3.63 13.03 -0.75
CA VAL A 177 2.46 13.13 0.12
C VAL A 177 1.20 13.44 -0.68
N ILE A 178 1.26 14.41 -1.61
CA ILE A 178 0.13 14.73 -2.50
C ILE A 178 -0.28 13.49 -3.31
N PHE A 179 0.71 12.77 -3.88
CA PHE A 179 0.41 11.57 -4.65
C PHE A 179 -0.21 10.46 -3.78
N CYS A 180 0.27 10.26 -2.55
CA CYS A 180 -0.34 9.34 -1.59
C CYS A 180 -1.80 9.71 -1.28
N ILE A 181 -2.11 11.00 -1.13
CA ILE A 181 -3.48 11.48 -0.94
C ILE A 181 -4.32 11.16 -2.18
N LEU A 182 -3.81 11.41 -3.39
CA LEU A 182 -4.51 11.08 -4.64
C LEU A 182 -4.77 9.57 -4.76
N VAL A 183 -3.84 8.72 -4.33
CA VAL A 183 -4.06 7.25 -4.27
C VAL A 183 -5.18 6.92 -3.30
N CYS A 184 -5.18 7.48 -2.08
CA CYS A 184 -6.25 7.24 -1.11
C CYS A 184 -7.63 7.67 -1.67
N LEU A 185 -7.71 8.82 -2.32
CA LEU A 185 -8.94 9.29 -2.96
C LEU A 185 -9.35 8.38 -4.13
N SER A 186 -8.39 7.91 -4.91
CA SER A 186 -8.65 7.08 -6.10
C SER A 186 -9.42 5.82 -5.76
N THR A 187 -9.16 5.20 -4.62
CA THR A 187 -9.84 3.98 -4.20
C THR A 187 -11.37 4.14 -4.13
N ALA A 188 -11.83 5.31 -3.64
CA ALA A 188 -13.26 5.63 -3.56
C ALA A 188 -13.84 6.11 -4.90
N PHE A 189 -13.09 6.92 -5.67
CA PHE A 189 -13.58 7.45 -6.94
C PHE A 189 -13.71 6.40 -8.05
N ILE A 190 -12.83 5.39 -8.10
CA ILE A 190 -12.99 4.28 -9.05
C ILE A 190 -13.78 3.10 -8.47
N LYS A 191 -14.40 3.28 -7.28
CA LYS A 191 -15.23 2.25 -6.64
C LYS A 191 -14.54 0.92 -6.35
N GLN A 192 -13.25 0.98 -5.98
CA GLN A 192 -12.52 -0.20 -5.53
C GLN A 192 -12.63 -0.43 -4.03
N HIS A 193 -12.78 0.64 -3.24
CA HIS A 193 -12.94 0.57 -1.78
C HIS A 193 -14.04 1.50 -1.29
N SER A 194 -14.66 1.11 -0.18
CA SER A 194 -15.47 1.99 0.66
C SER A 194 -14.59 2.97 1.43
N VAL A 195 -15.13 4.11 1.79
CA VAL A 195 -14.51 5.04 2.74
C VAL A 195 -14.20 4.34 4.07
N ILE A 196 -15.04 3.40 4.49
CA ILE A 196 -14.83 2.60 5.70
C ILE A 196 -13.53 1.80 5.63
N ASP A 197 -13.20 1.22 4.48
CA ASP A 197 -11.96 0.44 4.29
C ASP A 197 -10.72 1.28 4.58
N GLY A 198 -10.76 2.55 4.14
CA GLY A 198 -9.72 3.53 4.41
C GLY A 198 -9.65 3.93 5.88
N LEU A 199 -10.79 4.13 6.53
CA LEU A 199 -10.84 4.48 7.97
C LEU A 199 -10.34 3.33 8.84
N VAL A 200 -10.70 2.09 8.52
CA VAL A 200 -10.20 0.90 9.24
C VAL A 200 -8.71 0.66 9.01
N ALA A 201 -8.15 1.14 7.91
CA ALA A 201 -6.71 1.09 7.68
C ALA A 201 -5.92 1.99 8.66
N ILE A 202 -6.51 3.07 9.20
CA ILE A 202 -5.80 4.02 10.09
C ILE A 202 -5.28 3.35 11.36
N PRO A 203 -6.08 2.66 12.20
CA PRO A 203 -5.57 1.98 13.39
C PRO A 203 -4.51 0.93 13.06
N VAL A 204 -4.63 0.22 11.93
CA VAL A 204 -3.61 -0.71 11.45
C VAL A 204 -2.30 0.02 11.13
N CYS A 205 -2.38 1.20 10.51
CA CYS A 205 -1.22 2.05 10.24
C CYS A 205 -0.55 2.58 11.52
N ILE A 206 -1.33 2.94 12.54
CA ILE A 206 -0.79 3.39 13.83
C ILE A 206 0.01 2.26 14.48
N LEU A 207 -0.50 1.03 14.47
CA LEU A 207 0.22 -0.15 14.95
C LEU A 207 1.51 -0.38 14.14
N ALA A 208 1.40 -0.36 12.82
CA ALA A 208 2.54 -0.57 11.91
C ALA A 208 3.63 0.51 12.09
N GLU A 209 3.24 1.77 12.26
CA GLU A 209 4.15 2.88 12.55
C GLU A 209 4.85 2.69 13.90
N GLY A 210 4.10 2.30 14.94
CA GLY A 210 4.66 2.03 16.27
C GLY A 210 5.73 0.92 16.24
N ILE A 211 5.51 -0.13 15.47
CA ILE A 211 6.45 -1.25 15.34
C ILE A 211 7.64 -0.86 14.43
N SER A 212 7.38 -0.37 13.23
CA SER A 212 8.41 -0.13 12.22
C SER A 212 9.31 1.06 12.54
N CYS A 213 8.78 2.08 13.21
CA CYS A 213 9.46 3.33 13.55
C CYS A 213 9.75 3.48 15.06
N PHE A 214 9.66 2.41 15.85
CA PHE A 214 9.86 2.46 17.30
C PHE A 214 11.16 3.18 17.70
N GLY A 215 12.29 2.80 17.11
CA GLY A 215 13.58 3.42 17.38
C GLY A 215 13.61 4.92 17.05
N TYR A 216 13.02 5.31 15.92
CA TYR A 216 12.91 6.70 15.51
C TYR A 216 12.14 7.54 16.54
N TRP A 217 10.98 7.07 16.99
CA TRP A 217 10.16 7.77 17.97
C TRP A 217 10.81 7.82 19.34
N LYS A 218 11.43 6.71 19.78
CA LYS A 218 12.18 6.66 21.04
C LYS A 218 13.29 7.71 21.11
N GLU A 219 14.02 7.93 20.01
CA GLU A 219 15.07 8.97 19.95
C GLU A 219 14.48 10.37 19.95
N LYS A 220 13.36 10.57 19.23
CA LYS A 220 12.73 11.88 19.11
C LYS A 220 12.11 12.36 20.41
N PHE A 221 11.54 11.46 21.21
CA PHE A 221 10.92 11.81 22.52
C PHE A 221 11.93 11.87 23.68
N LYS A 222 13.20 11.55 23.45
CA LYS A 222 14.26 11.73 24.46
C LYS A 222 14.90 13.12 24.41
N LYS A 223 14.61 13.91 23.39
CA LYS A 223 15.05 15.31 23.23
C LYS A 223 13.98 16.29 23.66
#